data_c0db634e66c2b74d9d09c49a922bb681
#
_entry.id   c0db634e66c2b74d9d09c49a922bb681
#
_cell.length_a   1.000
_cell.length_b   1.000
_cell.length_c   1.000
_cell.angle_alpha   90.00
_cell.angle_beta   90.00
_cell.angle_gamma   90.00
#
_symmetry.space_group_name_H-M   'P 1'
#
loop_
_entity.id
_entity.type
_entity.pdbx_description
1 polymer ?
#
loop_
_entity_poly.entity_id
_entity_poly.type
_entity_poly.pdbx_seq_one_letter_code
_entity_poly.pdbx_strand_id
1 'polypeptide(L)'
;MSEPTQPSRLLLLAHGSRQPEWAQPFRAVLAALRAARPDLDIELAYLESMQPSLPQALDDAGASGCALVHLVPLFLGAGGHLRRDIPQAVREAQARHPRLDVRIAAAAGDSPDIVAALAAYALRCAGH
;
A
#
# COMPACT_ATOMS: atom_id res chain seq x y z
N MET A 1 16.16 -1.30 28.66
CA MET A 1 16.23 -0.27 27.62
C MET A 1 15.81 -0.86 26.29
N SER A 2 14.76 -0.34 25.69
CA SER A 2 14.28 -0.85 24.42
C SER A 2 15.21 -0.39 23.29
N GLU A 3 15.43 -1.26 22.32
CA GLU A 3 16.20 -0.88 21.13
C GLU A 3 15.40 0.15 20.33
N PRO A 4 16.08 1.12 19.68
CA PRO A 4 15.37 2.05 18.82
C PRO A 4 14.72 1.30 17.65
N THR A 5 13.45 1.59 17.43
CA THR A 5 12.73 1.02 16.31
C THR A 5 13.30 1.61 15.01
N GLN A 6 13.60 0.77 14.04
CA GLN A 6 14.03 1.25 12.74
C GLN A 6 12.92 2.08 12.09
N PRO A 7 13.26 3.20 11.42
CA PRO A 7 12.26 3.99 10.72
C PRO A 7 11.55 3.14 9.68
N SER A 8 10.24 3.08 9.76
CA SER A 8 9.43 2.28 8.84
C SER A 8 8.28 3.11 8.31
N ARG A 9 7.79 2.72 7.14
CA ARG A 9 6.66 3.36 6.47
C ARG A 9 5.69 2.27 6.02
N LEU A 10 4.40 2.51 6.27
CA LEU A 10 3.32 1.72 5.70
C LEU A 10 2.92 2.41 4.39
N LEU A 11 3.17 1.74 3.27
CA LEU A 11 2.87 2.29 1.95
C LEU A 11 1.71 1.52 1.35
N LEU A 12 0.56 2.18 1.26
CA LEU A 12 -0.62 1.63 0.61
C LEU A 12 -0.48 1.81 -0.90
N LEU A 13 -0.87 0.82 -1.66
CA LEU A 13 -0.78 0.85 -3.11
C LEU A 13 -2.16 0.63 -3.72
N ALA A 14 -2.65 1.63 -4.45
CA ALA A 14 -3.88 1.54 -5.21
C ALA A 14 -3.55 1.44 -6.70
N HIS A 15 -4.50 0.96 -7.50
CA HIS A 15 -4.28 0.82 -8.93
C HIS A 15 -4.10 2.17 -9.61
N GLY A 16 -4.94 3.13 -9.26
CA GLY A 16 -4.98 4.43 -9.92
C GLY A 16 -5.99 4.44 -11.06
N SER A 17 -6.37 5.64 -11.46
CA SER A 17 -7.36 5.84 -12.52
C SER A 17 -7.24 7.27 -13.05
N ARG A 18 -7.66 7.49 -14.29
CA ARG A 18 -7.78 8.84 -14.85
C ARG A 18 -8.95 9.62 -14.23
N GLN A 19 -9.87 8.93 -13.58
CA GLN A 19 -11.02 9.55 -12.89
C GLN A 19 -10.68 9.76 -11.43
N PRO A 20 -10.53 11.01 -10.95
CA PRO A 20 -10.08 11.30 -9.59
C PRO A 20 -10.95 10.69 -8.50
N GLU A 21 -12.24 10.53 -8.73
CA GLU A 21 -13.17 9.95 -7.76
C GLU A 21 -12.86 8.51 -7.40
N TRP A 22 -12.12 7.79 -8.23
CA TRP A 22 -11.72 6.41 -7.95
C TRP A 22 -10.68 6.32 -6.83
N ALA A 23 -10.04 7.42 -6.48
CA ALA A 23 -9.10 7.46 -5.35
C ALA A 23 -9.81 7.59 -4.00
N GLN A 24 -11.08 7.97 -3.98
CA GLN A 24 -11.82 8.25 -2.73
C GLN A 24 -11.81 7.09 -1.73
N PRO A 25 -12.13 5.83 -2.12
CA PRO A 25 -12.12 4.74 -1.15
C PRO A 25 -10.74 4.53 -0.51
N PHE A 26 -9.67 4.71 -1.29
CA PHE A 26 -8.30 4.52 -0.81
C PHE A 26 -7.87 5.66 0.10
N ARG A 27 -8.30 6.89 -0.20
CA ARG A 27 -8.08 8.04 0.69
C ARG A 27 -8.84 7.87 1.99
N ALA A 28 -10.03 7.27 1.96
CA ALA A 28 -10.78 6.97 3.16
C ALA A 28 -10.07 5.96 4.05
N VAL A 29 -9.45 4.92 3.44
CA VAL A 29 -8.63 3.96 4.17
C VAL A 29 -7.44 4.66 4.80
N LEU A 30 -6.75 5.51 4.03
CA LEU A 30 -5.61 6.28 4.53
C LEU A 30 -6.00 7.16 5.73
N ALA A 31 -7.11 7.87 5.62
CA ALA A 31 -7.61 8.73 6.69
C ALA A 31 -7.95 7.92 7.95
N ALA A 32 -8.60 6.77 7.77
CA ALA A 32 -8.94 5.90 8.89
C ALA A 32 -7.70 5.37 9.60
N LEU A 33 -6.69 4.98 8.84
CA LEU A 33 -5.43 4.50 9.40
C LEU A 33 -4.69 5.60 10.17
N ARG A 34 -4.63 6.80 9.61
CA ARG A 34 -3.96 7.94 10.26
C ARG A 34 -4.68 8.36 11.53
N ALA A 35 -6.01 8.27 11.54
CA ALA A 35 -6.79 8.56 12.74
C ALA A 35 -6.58 7.50 13.84
N ALA A 36 -6.51 6.23 13.45
CA ALA A 36 -6.32 5.13 14.38
C ALA A 36 -4.89 5.07 14.93
N ARG A 37 -3.91 5.40 14.11
CA ARG A 37 -2.49 5.30 14.47
C ARG A 37 -1.73 6.53 13.99
N PRO A 38 -1.90 7.68 14.66
CA PRO A 38 -1.20 8.90 14.27
C PRO A 38 0.33 8.84 14.45
N ASP A 39 0.81 7.84 15.17
CA ASP A 39 2.23 7.57 15.38
C ASP A 39 2.91 6.90 14.19
N LEU A 40 2.14 6.30 13.28
CA LEU A 40 2.70 5.61 12.12
C LEU A 40 2.88 6.54 10.94
N ASP A 41 3.96 6.31 10.18
CA ASP A 41 4.19 6.97 8.90
C ASP A 41 3.46 6.18 7.82
N ILE A 42 2.37 6.73 7.29
CA ILE A 42 1.48 6.04 6.34
C ILE A 42 1.30 6.92 5.11
N GLU A 43 1.57 6.36 3.94
CA GLU A 43 1.42 7.04 2.66
C GLU A 43 0.64 6.18 1.67
N LEU A 44 0.14 6.82 0.61
CA LEU A 44 -0.61 6.17 -0.46
C LEU A 44 0.06 6.46 -1.79
N ALA A 45 0.29 5.41 -2.58
CA ALA A 45 0.85 5.52 -3.92
C ALA A 45 -0.04 4.80 -4.92
N TYR A 46 0.22 5.03 -6.20
CA TYR A 46 -0.59 4.52 -7.29
C TYR A 46 0.27 3.85 -8.35
N LEU A 47 -0.30 2.85 -9.02
CA LEU A 47 0.37 2.15 -10.12
C LEU A 47 0.35 2.98 -11.40
N GLU A 48 -0.72 3.76 -11.60
CA GLU A 48 -0.85 4.56 -12.82
C GLU A 48 -1.71 5.79 -12.58
N SER A 49 -1.60 6.76 -13.48
CA SER A 49 -2.51 7.90 -13.66
C SER A 49 -2.61 8.91 -12.52
N MET A 50 -2.10 8.59 -11.35
CA MET A 50 -2.16 9.45 -10.16
C MET A 50 -0.80 9.53 -9.48
N GLN A 51 -0.58 10.58 -8.70
CA GLN A 51 0.66 10.85 -7.99
C GLN A 51 0.48 10.65 -6.47
N PRO A 52 1.51 10.16 -5.75
CA PRO A 52 2.78 9.68 -6.30
C PRO A 52 2.64 8.30 -6.93
N SER A 53 3.49 8.03 -7.91
CA SER A 53 3.63 6.67 -8.46
C SER A 53 4.36 5.78 -7.46
N LEU A 54 4.30 4.47 -7.67
CA LEU A 54 5.03 3.53 -6.82
C LEU A 54 6.55 3.80 -6.82
N PRO A 55 7.22 3.98 -7.99
CA PRO A 55 8.65 4.34 -7.97
C PRO A 55 8.94 5.63 -7.20
N GLN A 56 8.12 6.66 -7.37
CA GLN A 56 8.31 7.94 -6.66
C GLN A 56 8.18 7.76 -5.15
N ALA A 57 7.18 6.99 -4.70
CA ALA A 57 6.94 6.76 -3.29
C ALA A 57 8.07 5.95 -2.65
N LEU A 58 8.59 4.95 -3.37
CA LEU A 58 9.72 4.16 -2.88
C LEU A 58 11.00 4.99 -2.81
N ASP A 59 11.25 5.84 -3.81
CA ASP A 59 12.41 6.74 -3.79
C ASP A 59 12.30 7.75 -2.65
N ASP A 60 11.11 8.28 -2.41
CA ASP A 60 10.88 9.18 -1.28
C ASP A 60 11.17 8.50 0.06
N ALA A 61 10.72 7.28 0.22
CA ALA A 61 11.01 6.50 1.43
C ALA A 61 12.51 6.30 1.62
N GLY A 62 13.22 5.93 0.57
CA GLY A 62 14.67 5.73 0.63
C GLY A 62 15.41 7.03 0.94
N ALA A 63 15.02 8.13 0.28
CA ALA A 63 15.65 9.44 0.49
C ALA A 63 15.36 9.99 1.89
N SER A 64 14.21 9.64 2.48
CA SER A 64 13.81 10.08 3.82
C SER A 64 14.46 9.26 4.93
N GLY A 65 15.27 8.28 4.60
CA GLY A 65 15.97 7.47 5.59
C GLY A 65 15.16 6.32 6.16
N CYS A 66 14.06 5.93 5.51
CA CYS A 66 13.33 4.74 5.93
C CYS A 66 14.20 3.50 5.77
N ALA A 67 14.21 2.65 6.79
CA ALA A 67 14.90 1.36 6.73
C ALA A 67 13.98 0.27 6.20
N LEU A 68 12.67 0.39 6.43
CA LEU A 68 11.69 -0.64 6.08
C LEU A 68 10.42 -0.01 5.54
N VAL A 69 9.95 -0.52 4.42
CA VAL A 69 8.63 -0.19 3.86
C VAL A 69 7.78 -1.45 3.84
N HIS A 70 6.60 -1.37 4.45
CA HIS A 70 5.57 -2.39 4.29
C HIS A 70 4.67 -1.95 3.14
N LEU A 71 4.77 -2.61 2.01
CA LEU A 71 4.00 -2.29 0.81
C LEU A 71 2.73 -3.14 0.77
N VAL A 72 1.58 -2.49 0.84
CA VAL A 72 0.29 -3.17 0.96
C VAL A 72 -0.59 -2.85 -0.25
N PRO A 73 -0.72 -3.80 -1.19
CA PRO A 73 -1.62 -3.61 -2.34
C PRO A 73 -3.08 -3.68 -1.88
N LEU A 74 -3.85 -2.63 -2.14
CA LEU A 74 -5.24 -2.54 -1.68
C LEU A 74 -6.26 -3.01 -2.71
N PHE A 75 -5.82 -3.55 -3.84
CA PHE A 75 -6.74 -4.05 -4.86
C PHE A 75 -7.15 -5.50 -4.59
N LEU A 76 -8.30 -5.91 -5.13
CA LEU A 76 -8.86 -7.22 -4.86
C LEU A 76 -8.10 -8.35 -5.53
N GLY A 77 -7.51 -8.09 -6.68
CA GLY A 77 -6.70 -9.08 -7.38
C GLY A 77 -5.61 -8.43 -8.20
N ALA A 78 -4.58 -9.20 -8.51
CA ALA A 78 -3.49 -8.76 -9.34
C ALA A 78 -3.35 -9.72 -10.52
N GLY A 79 -3.42 -9.18 -11.75
CA GLY A 79 -3.10 -9.95 -12.93
C GLY A 79 -1.60 -10.23 -13.03
N GLY A 80 -1.19 -11.05 -14.00
CA GLY A 80 0.22 -11.42 -14.18
C GLY A 80 1.15 -10.22 -14.35
N HIS A 81 0.66 -9.15 -14.98
CA HIS A 81 1.39 -7.89 -15.12
C HIS A 81 1.81 -7.32 -13.78
N LEU A 82 0.83 -7.14 -12.87
CA LEU A 82 1.10 -6.53 -11.57
C LEU A 82 1.97 -7.42 -10.69
N ARG A 83 1.83 -8.74 -10.81
CA ARG A 83 2.65 -9.69 -10.07
C ARG A 83 4.13 -9.59 -10.44
N ARG A 84 4.45 -9.09 -11.63
CA ARG A 84 5.82 -8.86 -12.09
C ARG A 84 6.26 -7.43 -11.86
N ASP A 85 5.40 -6.46 -12.15
CA ASP A 85 5.74 -5.04 -12.14
C ASP A 85 6.02 -4.53 -10.73
N ILE A 86 5.26 -5.01 -9.73
CA ILE A 86 5.47 -4.57 -8.34
C ILE A 86 6.82 -5.03 -7.81
N PRO A 87 7.19 -6.33 -7.88
CA PRO A 87 8.53 -6.75 -7.45
C PRO A 87 9.65 -6.09 -8.25
N GLN A 88 9.43 -5.83 -9.54
CA GLN A 88 10.43 -5.15 -10.37
C GLN A 88 10.68 -3.73 -9.89
N ALA A 89 9.61 -2.97 -9.61
CA ALA A 89 9.74 -1.61 -9.08
C ALA A 89 10.46 -1.61 -7.73
N VAL A 90 10.19 -2.59 -6.89
CA VAL A 90 10.85 -2.74 -5.59
C VAL A 90 12.35 -3.02 -5.78
N ARG A 91 12.71 -3.93 -6.66
CA ARG A 91 14.12 -4.24 -6.93
C ARG A 91 14.88 -3.01 -7.44
N GLU A 92 14.26 -2.25 -8.33
CA GLU A 92 14.86 -1.03 -8.86
C GLU A 92 15.07 0.02 -7.76
N ALA A 93 14.10 0.18 -6.89
CA ALA A 93 14.22 1.11 -5.76
C ALA A 93 15.31 0.68 -4.78
N GLN A 94 15.39 -0.62 -4.47
CA GLN A 94 16.42 -1.14 -3.59
C GLN A 94 17.82 -1.03 -4.19
N ALA A 95 17.93 -1.09 -5.51
CA ALA A 95 19.21 -0.85 -6.18
C ALA A 95 19.67 0.60 -6.01
N ARG A 96 18.74 1.55 -6.03
CA ARG A 96 19.04 2.97 -5.80
C ARG A 96 19.22 3.30 -4.32
N HIS A 97 18.56 2.54 -3.44
CA HIS A 97 18.57 2.76 -1.99
C HIS A 97 18.92 1.44 -1.28
N PRO A 98 20.22 1.07 -1.24
CA PRO A 98 20.62 -0.27 -0.75
C PRO A 98 20.27 -0.56 0.70
N ARG A 99 20.00 0.47 1.50
CA ARG A 99 19.63 0.28 2.91
C ARG A 99 18.12 0.11 3.11
N LEU A 100 17.34 0.32 2.05
CA LEU A 100 15.89 0.20 2.11
C LEU A 100 15.49 -1.27 1.96
N ASP A 101 14.75 -1.79 2.94
CA ASP A 101 14.09 -3.09 2.83
C ASP A 101 12.61 -2.84 2.52
N VAL A 102 12.07 -3.59 1.57
CA VAL A 102 10.66 -3.48 1.20
C VAL A 102 10.03 -4.86 1.30
N ARG A 103 8.98 -4.95 2.12
CA ARG A 103 8.21 -6.18 2.29
C ARG A 103 6.87 -6.00 1.61
N ILE A 104 6.59 -6.86 0.64
CA ILE A 104 5.37 -6.79 -0.16
C ILE A 104 4.34 -7.73 0.45
N ALA A 105 3.23 -7.19 0.94
CA ALA A 105 2.12 -7.99 1.45
C ALA A 105 1.32 -8.58 0.28
N ALA A 106 0.54 -9.61 0.56
CA ALA A 106 -0.42 -10.13 -0.40
C ALA A 106 -1.45 -9.04 -0.75
N ALA A 107 -2.02 -9.12 -1.95
CA ALA A 107 -3.09 -8.20 -2.33
C ALA A 107 -4.28 -8.34 -1.37
N ALA A 108 -5.00 -7.24 -1.14
CA ALA A 108 -6.11 -7.22 -0.19
C ALA A 108 -7.13 -8.33 -0.47
N GLY A 109 -7.42 -8.60 -1.75
CA GLY A 109 -8.37 -9.66 -2.11
C GLY A 109 -7.91 -11.07 -1.78
N ASP A 110 -6.62 -11.28 -1.51
CA ASP A 110 -6.09 -12.58 -1.08
C ASP A 110 -6.14 -12.74 0.45
N SER A 111 -6.53 -11.69 1.18
CA SER A 111 -6.64 -11.75 2.64
C SER A 111 -7.98 -12.34 3.06
N PRO A 112 -8.00 -13.38 3.92
CA PRO A 112 -9.26 -13.91 4.44
C PRO A 112 -10.10 -12.86 5.16
N ASP A 113 -9.47 -11.90 5.83
CA ASP A 113 -10.18 -10.83 6.54
C ASP A 113 -10.98 -9.95 5.57
N ILE A 114 -10.39 -9.63 4.43
CA ILE A 114 -11.06 -8.81 3.42
C ILE A 114 -12.19 -9.58 2.76
N VAL A 115 -11.98 -10.85 2.44
CA VAL A 115 -13.02 -11.71 1.87
C VAL A 115 -14.21 -11.79 2.84
N ALA A 116 -13.94 -12.00 4.13
CA ALA A 116 -14.98 -12.05 5.15
C ALA A 116 -15.76 -10.73 5.26
N ALA A 117 -15.05 -9.60 5.19
CA ALA A 117 -15.68 -8.27 5.26
C ALA A 117 -16.58 -8.03 4.06
N LEU A 118 -16.14 -8.39 2.87
CA LEU A 118 -16.94 -8.25 1.65
C LEU A 118 -18.19 -9.14 1.71
N ALA A 119 -18.03 -10.38 2.17
CA ALA A 119 -19.16 -11.31 2.32
C ALA A 119 -20.19 -10.77 3.33
N ALA A 120 -19.72 -10.25 4.46
CA ALA A 120 -20.60 -9.67 5.47
C ALA A 120 -21.35 -8.45 4.93
N TYR A 121 -20.66 -7.60 4.19
CA TYR A 121 -21.28 -6.45 3.54
C TYR A 121 -22.38 -6.89 2.56
N ALA A 122 -22.08 -7.88 1.70
CA ALA A 122 -23.04 -8.38 0.73
C ALA A 122 -24.30 -8.95 1.41
N LEU A 123 -24.13 -9.68 2.50
CA LEU A 123 -25.25 -10.22 3.28
C LEU A 123 -26.11 -9.11 3.86
N ARG A 124 -25.51 -8.05 4.39
CA ARG A 124 -26.27 -6.90 4.91
C ARG A 124 -27.07 -6.22 3.81
N CYS A 125 -26.52 -6.12 2.59
CA CYS A 125 -27.23 -5.55 1.45
C CYS A 125 -28.44 -6.38 1.05
N ALA A 126 -28.40 -7.69 1.27
CA ALA A 126 -29.51 -8.61 1.00
C ALA A 126 -30.51 -8.71 2.15
N GLY A 127 -30.34 -7.95 3.23
CA GLY A 127 -31.24 -7.95 4.37
C GLY A 127 -30.98 -9.05 5.39
N HIS A 128 -29.77 -9.58 5.40
CA HIS A 128 -29.40 -10.67 6.31
C HIS A 128 -28.31 -10.26 7.32
#